data_fdaf301939345c23a31b046f4dbe85b8
#
_entry.id   fdaf301939345c23a31b046f4dbe85b8
#
_cell.length_a   1.000
_cell.length_b   1.000
_cell.length_c   1.000
_cell.angle_alpha   90.00
_cell.angle_beta   90.00
_cell.angle_gamma   90.00
#
_symmetry.space_group_name_H-M   'P 1'
#
loop_
_entity.id
_entity.type
_entity.pdbx_description
1 polymer ?
#
loop_
_entity_poly.entity_id
_entity_poly.type
_entity_poly.pdbx_seq_one_letter_code
_entity_poly.pdbx_strand_id
1 'polypeptide(L)'
;RNEDGNFDPGLFHETASIDQIKMVEIKVSQGAKAGHGGVLPGAKVDAEIARVRGVPEGKDCISPAFHTAFSTPTELLEFTAKIRDLSGGKPAGFKLCIGRPHEFLAICKAMITTDIYPDFIVIDGAEGGTGAGPVEFLDHMGVPLTEGLLFAHNALLGMGVRNHMRVAASAKVATAFNIASRLAI
;
A
#
# COMPACT_ATOMS: atom_id res chain seq x y z
N ARG A 1 -12.09 10.80 -2.78
CA ARG A 1 -11.54 12.04 -2.19
C ARG A 1 -12.48 13.20 -2.45
N ASN A 2 -12.51 14.21 -1.57
CA ASN A 2 -13.23 15.45 -1.75
C ASN A 2 -12.49 16.38 -2.76
N GLU A 3 -13.08 17.57 -3.02
CA GLU A 3 -12.52 18.57 -3.93
C GLU A 3 -11.12 19.06 -3.52
N ASP A 4 -10.81 19.07 -2.22
CA ASP A 4 -9.50 19.43 -1.67
C ASP A 4 -8.47 18.28 -1.75
N GLY A 5 -8.85 17.12 -2.28
CA GLY A 5 -8.00 15.95 -2.38
C GLY A 5 -7.90 15.10 -1.11
N ASN A 6 -8.61 15.46 -0.04
CA ASN A 6 -8.62 14.72 1.21
C ASN A 6 -9.53 13.47 1.15
N PHE A 7 -9.35 12.57 2.11
CA PHE A 7 -10.22 11.41 2.25
C PHE A 7 -11.66 11.81 2.56
N ASP A 8 -12.59 11.31 1.76
CA ASP A 8 -14.03 11.51 1.93
C ASP A 8 -14.69 10.20 2.34
N PRO A 9 -15.22 10.09 3.58
CA PRO A 9 -15.84 8.87 4.07
C PRO A 9 -17.11 8.47 3.30
N GLY A 10 -17.89 9.44 2.82
CA GLY A 10 -19.12 9.17 2.09
C GLY A 10 -18.86 8.58 0.71
N LEU A 11 -18.00 9.23 -0.08
CA LEU A 11 -17.58 8.72 -1.39
C LEU A 11 -16.86 7.37 -1.27
N PHE A 12 -16.08 7.19 -0.20
CA PHE A 12 -15.43 5.90 0.06
C PHE A 12 -16.46 4.81 0.34
N HIS A 13 -17.41 5.07 1.24
CA HIS A 13 -18.48 4.13 1.59
C HIS A 13 -19.29 3.72 0.34
N GLU A 14 -19.69 4.68 -0.49
CA GLU A 14 -20.41 4.42 -1.73
C GLU A 14 -19.63 3.46 -2.65
N THR A 15 -18.33 3.76 -2.89
CA THR A 15 -17.49 2.90 -3.71
C THR A 15 -17.25 1.53 -3.07
N ALA A 16 -16.91 1.50 -1.78
CA ALA A 16 -16.60 0.28 -1.07
C ALA A 16 -17.82 -0.66 -0.89
N SER A 17 -19.04 -0.11 -0.98
CA SER A 17 -20.29 -0.88 -0.90
C SER A 17 -20.61 -1.67 -2.17
N ILE A 18 -19.96 -1.39 -3.29
CA ILE A 18 -20.15 -2.15 -4.54
C ILE A 18 -19.80 -3.63 -4.30
N ASP A 19 -20.67 -4.54 -4.73
CA ASP A 19 -20.51 -5.98 -4.51
C ASP A 19 -19.24 -6.57 -5.11
N GLN A 20 -18.73 -6.00 -6.19
CA GLN A 20 -17.49 -6.43 -6.82
C GLN A 20 -16.25 -6.14 -5.96
N ILE A 21 -16.32 -5.12 -5.10
CA ILE A 21 -15.24 -4.78 -4.16
C ILE A 21 -15.31 -5.76 -3.00
N LYS A 22 -14.30 -6.62 -2.87
CA LYS A 22 -14.25 -7.66 -1.84
C LYS A 22 -13.30 -7.33 -0.69
N MET A 23 -12.35 -6.42 -0.91
CA MET A 23 -11.37 -5.99 0.08
C MET A 23 -10.83 -4.61 -0.28
N VAL A 24 -10.20 -3.94 0.67
CA VAL A 24 -9.63 -2.59 0.48
C VAL A 24 -8.17 -2.57 0.89
N GLU A 25 -7.31 -2.03 0.03
CA GLU A 25 -5.88 -1.87 0.27
C GLU A 25 -5.48 -0.40 0.33
N ILE A 26 -4.84 0.01 1.42
CA ILE A 26 -4.15 1.29 1.53
C ILE A 26 -2.77 1.15 0.89
N LYS A 27 -2.47 1.90 -0.15
CA LYS A 27 -1.14 1.93 -0.75
C LYS A 27 -0.25 2.91 0.00
N VAL A 28 0.52 2.43 0.98
CA VAL A 28 1.48 3.24 1.73
C VAL A 28 2.70 3.58 0.87
N SER A 29 3.28 2.56 0.22
CA SER A 29 4.38 2.75 -0.72
C SER A 29 4.38 1.68 -1.82
N GLN A 30 5.23 1.85 -2.82
CA GLN A 30 5.41 0.92 -3.93
C GLN A 30 6.91 0.63 -4.08
N GLY A 31 7.29 -0.62 -4.32
CA GLY A 31 8.68 -1.07 -4.36
C GLY A 31 9.56 -0.28 -5.31
N ALA A 32 9.12 -0.12 -6.55
CA ALA A 32 9.88 0.56 -7.58
C ALA A 32 10.14 2.06 -7.32
N LYS A 33 9.45 2.67 -6.38
CA LYS A 33 9.59 4.08 -6.02
C LYS A 33 9.23 4.35 -4.56
N ALA A 34 9.79 3.55 -3.66
CA ALA A 34 9.59 3.71 -2.22
C ALA A 34 9.92 5.14 -1.78
N GLY A 35 9.01 5.76 -1.04
CA GLY A 35 9.16 7.14 -0.55
C GLY A 35 8.96 8.24 -1.60
N HIS A 36 8.53 7.90 -2.82
CA HIS A 36 8.25 8.86 -3.89
C HIS A 36 6.81 8.76 -4.37
N GLY A 37 6.15 9.90 -4.55
CA GLY A 37 4.84 9.97 -5.20
C GLY A 37 4.94 9.66 -6.71
N GLY A 38 3.80 9.48 -7.36
CA GLY A 38 3.76 9.26 -8.81
C GLY A 38 3.56 10.56 -9.56
N VAL A 39 4.12 10.65 -10.76
CA VAL A 39 3.82 11.70 -11.73
C VAL A 39 3.25 11.05 -12.99
N LEU A 40 2.01 11.41 -13.34
CA LEU A 40 1.46 11.11 -14.66
C LEU A 40 1.59 12.38 -15.50
N PRO A 41 2.45 12.37 -16.54
CA PRO A 41 2.66 13.56 -17.38
C PRO A 41 1.37 14.02 -18.05
N GLY A 42 1.15 15.32 -18.14
CA GLY A 42 -0.04 15.93 -18.73
C GLY A 42 -0.34 15.44 -20.15
N ALA A 43 0.70 15.21 -20.95
CA ALA A 43 0.55 14.63 -22.30
C ALA A 43 -0.15 13.25 -22.33
N LYS A 44 -0.21 12.55 -21.19
CA LYS A 44 -0.91 11.26 -21.04
C LYS A 44 -2.26 11.40 -20.31
N VAL A 45 -2.63 12.61 -19.88
CA VAL A 45 -3.90 12.89 -19.21
C VAL A 45 -4.91 13.34 -20.27
N ASP A 46 -5.56 12.38 -20.90
CA ASP A 46 -6.67 12.60 -21.82
C ASP A 46 -7.99 12.87 -21.05
N ALA A 47 -9.06 13.11 -21.79
CA ALA A 47 -10.38 13.40 -21.22
C ALA A 47 -10.92 12.25 -20.34
N GLU A 48 -10.64 10.99 -20.70
CA GLU A 48 -11.07 9.83 -19.92
C GLU A 48 -10.32 9.76 -18.59
N ILE A 49 -8.98 9.88 -18.62
CA ILE A 49 -8.14 9.88 -17.43
C ILE A 49 -8.48 11.07 -16.53
N ALA A 50 -8.67 12.25 -17.12
CA ALA A 50 -9.05 13.46 -16.40
C ALA A 50 -10.36 13.24 -15.62
N ARG A 51 -11.38 12.70 -16.27
CA ARG A 51 -12.67 12.38 -15.67
C ARG A 51 -12.55 11.33 -14.54
N VAL A 52 -11.85 10.21 -14.80
CA VAL A 52 -11.73 9.11 -13.85
C VAL A 52 -10.91 9.52 -12.62
N ARG A 53 -9.88 10.33 -12.81
CA ARG A 53 -9.00 10.78 -11.72
C ARG A 53 -9.43 12.07 -11.04
N GLY A 54 -10.41 12.78 -11.60
CA GLY A 54 -10.87 14.08 -11.11
C GLY A 54 -9.73 15.13 -11.16
N VAL A 55 -9.00 15.19 -12.29
CA VAL A 55 -7.89 16.12 -12.53
C VAL A 55 -8.11 16.85 -13.85
N PRO A 56 -7.54 18.06 -14.05
CA PRO A 56 -7.63 18.75 -15.32
C PRO A 56 -6.95 17.98 -16.46
N GLU A 57 -7.59 17.93 -17.64
CA GLU A 57 -7.01 17.36 -18.86
C GLU A 57 -5.72 18.11 -19.27
N GLY A 58 -4.75 17.40 -19.79
CA GLY A 58 -3.49 17.96 -20.28
C GLY A 58 -2.54 18.49 -19.21
N LYS A 59 -2.86 18.32 -17.91
CA LYS A 59 -1.99 18.74 -16.81
C LYS A 59 -1.38 17.53 -16.08
N ASP A 60 -0.17 17.71 -15.57
CA ASP A 60 0.49 16.69 -14.77
C ASP A 60 -0.36 16.32 -13.55
N CYS A 61 -0.57 15.02 -13.34
CA CYS A 61 -1.20 14.51 -12.14
C CYS A 61 -0.12 14.03 -11.19
N ILE A 62 0.15 14.84 -10.16
CA ILE A 62 1.18 14.56 -9.15
C ILE A 62 0.52 13.93 -7.93
N SER A 63 0.93 12.71 -7.59
CA SER A 63 0.52 12.04 -6.36
C SER A 63 1.50 12.40 -5.23
N PRO A 64 1.02 12.71 -4.02
CA PRO A 64 1.90 13.02 -2.90
C PRO A 64 2.71 11.79 -2.48
N ALA A 65 3.86 12.03 -1.83
CA ALA A 65 4.73 10.97 -1.30
C ALA A 65 4.17 10.35 -0.01
N PHE A 66 3.20 10.99 0.63
CA PHE A 66 2.59 10.56 1.90
C PHE A 66 1.07 10.80 1.88
N HIS A 67 0.36 10.11 2.75
CA HIS A 67 -1.08 10.29 2.93
C HIS A 67 -1.38 11.49 3.83
N THR A 68 -2.46 12.21 3.54
CA THR A 68 -2.97 13.28 4.42
C THR A 68 -3.84 12.73 5.55
N ALA A 69 -4.30 11.48 5.43
CA ALA A 69 -5.20 10.86 6.39
C ALA A 69 -4.49 10.29 7.63
N PHE A 70 -3.18 10.07 7.57
CA PHE A 70 -2.35 9.56 8.65
C PHE A 70 -0.88 9.93 8.43
N SER A 71 -0.13 10.05 9.52
CA SER A 71 1.30 10.41 9.52
C SER A 71 2.14 9.52 10.44
N THR A 72 1.51 8.73 11.30
CA THR A 72 2.16 7.82 12.25
C THR A 72 1.70 6.39 12.06
N PRO A 73 2.48 5.39 12.52
CA PRO A 73 2.05 3.99 12.52
C PRO A 73 0.72 3.74 13.23
N THR A 74 0.48 4.41 14.35
CA THR A 74 -0.79 4.33 15.09
C THR A 74 -1.96 4.83 14.25
N GLU A 75 -1.83 6.02 13.66
CA GLU A 75 -2.86 6.59 12.80
C GLU A 75 -3.11 5.75 11.54
N LEU A 76 -2.09 5.07 10.98
CA LEU A 76 -2.27 4.11 9.88
C LEU A 76 -3.20 2.97 10.30
N LEU A 77 -3.01 2.41 11.50
CA LEU A 77 -3.87 1.32 12.00
C LEU A 77 -5.28 1.79 12.33
N GLU A 78 -5.43 2.95 12.96
CA GLU A 78 -6.74 3.58 13.20
C GLU A 78 -7.47 3.86 11.89
N PHE A 79 -6.76 4.35 10.87
CA PHE A 79 -7.32 4.56 9.54
C PHE A 79 -7.69 3.24 8.87
N THR A 80 -6.90 2.17 9.06
CA THR A 80 -7.22 0.82 8.57
C THR A 80 -8.51 0.29 9.20
N ALA A 81 -8.68 0.46 10.51
CA ALA A 81 -9.92 0.12 11.20
C ALA A 81 -11.10 0.94 10.66
N LYS A 82 -10.91 2.25 10.52
CA LYS A 82 -11.94 3.15 9.98
C LYS A 82 -12.42 2.75 8.58
N ILE A 83 -11.52 2.40 7.66
CA ILE A 83 -11.93 1.98 6.31
C ILE A 83 -12.59 0.59 6.31
N ARG A 84 -12.22 -0.30 7.24
CA ARG A 84 -12.92 -1.57 7.46
C ARG A 84 -14.36 -1.32 7.86
N ASP A 85 -14.61 -0.47 8.83
CA ASP A 85 -15.95 -0.12 9.28
C ASP A 85 -16.78 0.54 8.18
N LEU A 86 -16.20 1.52 7.49
CA LEU A 86 -16.86 2.23 6.38
C LEU A 86 -17.16 1.32 5.19
N SER A 87 -16.42 0.24 5.00
CA SER A 87 -16.66 -0.75 3.93
C SER A 87 -17.69 -1.83 4.31
N GLY A 88 -18.30 -1.74 5.49
CA GLY A 88 -19.23 -2.76 5.98
C GLY A 88 -18.53 -4.02 6.45
N GLY A 89 -17.34 -3.92 6.99
CA GLY A 89 -16.57 -5.04 7.53
C GLY A 89 -15.77 -5.82 6.48
N LYS A 90 -15.57 -5.28 5.28
CA LYS A 90 -14.71 -5.92 4.27
C LYS A 90 -13.26 -5.93 4.73
N PRO A 91 -12.47 -6.98 4.40
CA PRO A 91 -11.06 -7.03 4.76
C PRO A 91 -10.32 -5.76 4.35
N ALA A 92 -9.61 -5.14 5.29
CA ALA A 92 -8.82 -3.94 5.09
C ALA A 92 -7.35 -4.18 5.45
N GLY A 93 -6.46 -3.79 4.58
CA GLY A 93 -5.03 -3.95 4.78
C GLY A 93 -4.24 -2.87 4.06
N PHE A 94 -2.94 -3.02 4.02
CA PHE A 94 -2.08 -2.07 3.35
C PHE A 94 -0.91 -2.73 2.62
N LYS A 95 -0.41 -2.02 1.62
CA LYS A 95 0.77 -2.39 0.85
C LYS A 95 1.90 -1.43 1.12
N LEU A 96 3.11 -1.97 1.33
CA LEU A 96 4.32 -1.20 1.47
C LEU A 96 5.54 -1.94 0.91
N CYS A 97 6.57 -1.18 0.57
CA CYS A 97 7.92 -1.69 0.38
C CYS A 97 8.69 -1.53 1.69
N ILE A 98 9.45 -2.52 2.09
CA ILE A 98 10.38 -2.37 3.22
C ILE A 98 11.49 -1.40 2.78
N GLY A 99 11.57 -0.27 3.44
CA GLY A 99 12.66 0.68 3.32
C GLY A 99 13.62 0.51 4.48
N ARG A 100 13.37 1.22 5.58
CA ARG A 100 14.14 1.08 6.81
C ARG A 100 13.48 0.07 7.74
N PRO A 101 14.18 -0.98 8.20
CA PRO A 101 13.61 -2.02 9.04
C PRO A 101 12.85 -1.51 10.28
N HIS A 102 13.37 -0.48 10.94
CA HIS A 102 12.75 0.08 12.14
C HIS A 102 11.38 0.73 11.89
N GLU A 103 11.10 1.19 10.68
CA GLU A 103 9.78 1.74 10.32
C GLU A 103 8.71 0.64 10.33
N PHE A 104 9.03 -0.53 9.78
CA PHE A 104 8.12 -1.68 9.84
C PHE A 104 7.95 -2.21 11.27
N LEU A 105 9.04 -2.26 12.05
CA LEU A 105 8.96 -2.62 13.47
C LEU A 105 8.11 -1.65 14.27
N ALA A 106 8.12 -0.34 13.94
CA ALA A 106 7.23 0.65 14.56
C ALA A 106 5.76 0.36 14.25
N ILE A 107 5.43 -0.11 13.02
CA ILE A 107 4.07 -0.56 12.70
C ILE A 107 3.69 -1.79 13.53
N CYS A 108 4.58 -2.79 13.65
CA CYS A 108 4.33 -3.96 14.49
C CYS A 108 4.11 -3.58 15.96
N LYS A 109 4.92 -2.66 16.49
CA LYS A 109 4.73 -2.13 17.86
C LYS A 109 3.40 -1.40 18.02
N ALA A 110 3.00 -0.62 17.03
CA ALA A 110 1.70 0.06 17.05
C ALA A 110 0.55 -0.95 17.08
N MET A 111 0.61 -2.06 16.33
CA MET A 111 -0.39 -3.13 16.38
C MET A 111 -0.57 -3.66 17.82
N ILE A 112 0.53 -3.95 18.51
CA ILE A 112 0.49 -4.43 19.90
C ILE A 112 -0.09 -3.38 20.84
N THR A 113 0.29 -2.12 20.67
CA THR A 113 -0.11 -1.02 21.56
C THR A 113 -1.58 -0.66 21.39
N THR A 114 -2.12 -0.73 20.17
CA THR A 114 -3.51 -0.35 19.86
C THR A 114 -4.48 -1.52 19.87
N ASP A 115 -3.98 -2.75 19.82
CA ASP A 115 -4.74 -3.99 19.56
C ASP A 115 -5.52 -3.93 18.22
N ILE A 116 -5.02 -3.14 17.24
CA ILE A 116 -5.60 -3.02 15.91
C ILE A 116 -4.69 -3.76 14.94
N TYR A 117 -5.25 -4.71 14.21
CA TYR A 117 -4.53 -5.52 13.21
C TYR A 117 -5.16 -5.33 11.83
N PRO A 118 -4.35 -5.17 10.76
CA PRO A 118 -4.85 -5.26 9.40
C PRO A 118 -5.25 -6.70 9.09
N ASP A 119 -6.20 -6.92 8.19
CA ASP A 119 -6.56 -8.26 7.74
C ASP A 119 -5.46 -8.87 6.85
N PHE A 120 -4.72 -8.01 6.15
CA PHE A 120 -3.58 -8.41 5.33
C PHE A 120 -2.54 -7.30 5.19
N ILE A 121 -1.30 -7.71 4.89
CA ILE A 121 -0.20 -6.81 4.50
C ILE A 121 0.38 -7.32 3.19
N VAL A 122 0.57 -6.43 2.22
CA VAL A 122 1.26 -6.74 0.96
C VAL A 122 2.67 -6.18 1.03
N ILE A 123 3.66 -7.05 0.93
CA ILE A 123 5.07 -6.67 0.81
C ILE A 123 5.40 -6.53 -0.67
N ASP A 124 5.72 -5.33 -1.10
CA ASP A 124 6.07 -4.99 -2.49
C ASP A 124 7.58 -4.80 -2.61
N GLY A 125 8.25 -5.65 -3.39
CA GLY A 125 9.71 -5.61 -3.52
C GLY A 125 10.19 -4.44 -4.38
N ALA A 126 11.44 -4.00 -4.16
CA ALA A 126 12.08 -2.92 -4.90
C ALA A 126 12.12 -3.17 -6.42
N GLU A 127 12.17 -4.43 -6.83
CA GLU A 127 12.16 -4.87 -8.23
C GLU A 127 10.77 -4.80 -8.89
N GLY A 128 9.73 -4.38 -8.18
CA GLY A 128 8.40 -4.15 -8.76
C GLY A 128 8.42 -3.05 -9.83
N GLY A 129 7.81 -3.32 -10.98
CA GLY A 129 7.83 -2.39 -12.11
C GLY A 129 6.82 -1.24 -11.97
N THR A 130 7.16 -0.08 -12.54
CA THR A 130 6.25 1.03 -12.79
C THR A 130 6.73 1.89 -13.93
N GLY A 131 5.80 2.40 -14.75
CA GLY A 131 6.11 3.40 -15.78
C GLY A 131 6.21 4.83 -15.26
N ALA A 132 6.07 5.04 -13.94
CA ALA A 132 5.98 6.37 -13.33
C ALA A 132 7.06 6.61 -12.25
N GLY A 133 8.06 5.73 -12.14
CA GLY A 133 9.18 5.88 -11.21
C GLY A 133 10.38 6.54 -11.89
N PRO A 134 11.12 7.42 -11.19
CA PRO A 134 12.42 7.88 -11.66
C PRO A 134 13.38 6.69 -11.82
N VAL A 135 14.23 6.73 -12.84
CA VAL A 135 15.19 5.65 -13.14
C VAL A 135 16.16 5.44 -11.97
N GLU A 136 16.50 6.49 -11.26
CA GLU A 136 17.38 6.47 -10.09
C GLU A 136 16.78 5.73 -8.88
N PHE A 137 15.45 5.56 -8.87
CA PHE A 137 14.73 4.86 -7.80
C PHE A 137 14.51 3.38 -8.12
N LEU A 138 14.33 3.06 -9.42
CA LEU A 138 14.00 1.70 -9.84
C LEU A 138 15.11 0.73 -9.47
N ASP A 139 14.77 -0.33 -8.75
CA ASP A 139 15.68 -1.36 -8.25
C ASP A 139 16.74 -0.87 -7.23
N HIS A 140 16.70 0.42 -6.79
CA HIS A 140 17.71 1.01 -5.91
C HIS A 140 17.18 1.48 -4.55
N MET A 141 15.88 1.82 -4.48
CA MET A 141 15.28 2.36 -3.26
C MET A 141 14.35 1.33 -2.63
N GLY A 142 14.61 0.79 -1.57
CA GLY A 142 13.81 -0.26 -0.93
C GLY A 142 14.49 -1.63 -1.01
N VAL A 143 13.90 -2.57 -0.29
CA VAL A 143 14.45 -3.92 -0.14
C VAL A 143 13.84 -4.84 -1.21
N PRO A 144 14.65 -5.72 -1.86
CA PRO A 144 14.12 -6.73 -2.77
C PRO A 144 13.07 -7.64 -2.11
N LEU A 145 12.14 -8.18 -2.91
CA LEU A 145 10.98 -8.90 -2.39
C LEU A 145 11.35 -10.05 -1.45
N THR A 146 12.32 -10.88 -1.80
CA THR A 146 12.71 -12.04 -0.97
C THR A 146 13.16 -11.61 0.42
N GLU A 147 14.05 -10.64 0.47
CA GLU A 147 14.59 -10.11 1.73
C GLU A 147 13.51 -9.38 2.53
N GLY A 148 12.72 -8.54 1.86
CA GLY A 148 11.63 -7.80 2.50
C GLY A 148 10.55 -8.72 3.06
N LEU A 149 10.21 -9.80 2.34
CA LEU A 149 9.22 -10.78 2.79
C LEU A 149 9.73 -11.57 4.01
N LEU A 150 10.97 -12.07 3.95
CA LEU A 150 11.61 -12.76 5.08
C LEU A 150 11.71 -11.86 6.32
N PHE A 151 12.12 -10.62 6.13
CA PHE A 151 12.20 -9.65 7.22
C PHE A 151 10.82 -9.39 7.83
N ALA A 152 9.81 -9.10 7.01
CA ALA A 152 8.46 -8.82 7.49
C ALA A 152 7.85 -10.04 8.21
N HIS A 153 7.99 -11.23 7.63
CA HIS A 153 7.52 -12.47 8.25
C HIS A 153 8.16 -12.70 9.64
N ASN A 154 9.50 -12.61 9.72
CA ASN A 154 10.22 -12.81 10.97
C ASN A 154 9.92 -11.73 12.01
N ALA A 155 9.76 -10.46 11.60
CA ALA A 155 9.35 -9.37 12.47
C ALA A 155 7.96 -9.62 13.08
N LEU A 156 6.98 -10.00 12.25
CA LEU A 156 5.63 -10.33 12.70
C LEU A 156 5.60 -11.54 13.63
N LEU A 157 6.42 -12.57 13.36
CA LEU A 157 6.58 -13.73 14.26
C LEU A 157 7.21 -13.33 15.57
N GLY A 158 8.33 -12.62 15.53
CA GLY A 158 9.08 -12.19 16.72
C GLY A 158 8.26 -11.27 17.64
N MET A 159 7.35 -10.50 17.07
CA MET A 159 6.42 -9.64 17.82
C MET A 159 5.12 -10.35 18.23
N GLY A 160 4.94 -11.63 17.86
CA GLY A 160 3.77 -12.43 18.21
C GLY A 160 2.47 -12.07 17.47
N VAL A 161 2.55 -11.27 16.42
CA VAL A 161 1.36 -10.77 15.70
C VAL A 161 1.09 -11.43 14.35
N ARG A 162 1.96 -12.36 13.90
CA ARG A 162 1.88 -12.97 12.55
C ARG A 162 0.54 -13.66 12.25
N ASN A 163 -0.10 -14.23 13.26
CA ASN A 163 -1.34 -14.99 13.10
C ASN A 163 -2.60 -14.13 12.95
N HIS A 164 -2.51 -12.83 13.21
CA HIS A 164 -3.65 -11.91 13.09
C HIS A 164 -3.95 -11.51 11.63
N MET A 165 -3.02 -11.75 10.69
CA MET A 165 -3.15 -11.24 9.33
C MET A 165 -2.61 -12.19 8.28
N ARG A 166 -3.01 -11.97 7.03
CA ARG A 166 -2.40 -12.60 5.85
C ARG A 166 -1.25 -11.73 5.33
N VAL A 167 -0.20 -12.37 4.83
CA VAL A 167 0.91 -11.67 4.16
C VAL A 167 0.91 -12.09 2.69
N ALA A 168 0.93 -11.09 1.81
CA ALA A 168 1.01 -11.28 0.38
C ALA A 168 2.32 -10.71 -0.17
N ALA A 169 2.83 -11.32 -1.23
CA ALA A 169 4.05 -10.91 -1.91
C ALA A 169 3.71 -10.28 -3.27
N SER A 170 4.32 -9.14 -3.57
CA SER A 170 4.18 -8.41 -4.83
C SER A 170 5.56 -7.97 -5.32
N ALA A 171 5.88 -8.16 -6.54
CA ALA A 171 6.95 -7.71 -7.40
C ALA A 171 7.53 -8.87 -8.23
N LYS A 172 7.48 -8.75 -9.55
CA LYS A 172 8.07 -9.67 -10.54
C LYS A 172 7.90 -11.18 -10.23
N VAL A 173 6.75 -11.57 -9.66
CA VAL A 173 6.38 -12.97 -9.46
C VAL A 173 5.81 -13.48 -10.78
N ALA A 174 6.66 -14.06 -11.63
CA ALA A 174 6.32 -14.37 -13.02
C ALA A 174 6.30 -15.87 -13.33
N THR A 175 6.95 -16.71 -12.54
CA THR A 175 7.07 -18.15 -12.80
C THR A 175 6.49 -18.97 -11.67
N ALA A 176 6.13 -20.24 -11.95
CA ALA A 176 5.69 -21.19 -10.93
C ALA A 176 6.74 -21.35 -9.81
N PHE A 177 8.03 -21.32 -10.17
CA PHE A 177 9.10 -21.38 -9.18
C PHE A 177 9.12 -20.13 -8.27
N ASN A 178 8.88 -18.94 -8.83
CA ASN A 178 8.74 -17.74 -8.01
C ASN A 178 7.58 -17.87 -7.02
N ILE A 179 6.42 -18.39 -7.45
CA ILE A 179 5.27 -18.61 -6.59
C ILE A 179 5.63 -19.59 -5.48
N ALA A 180 6.14 -20.78 -5.84
CA ALA A 180 6.51 -21.81 -4.88
C ALA A 180 7.52 -21.30 -3.84
N SER A 181 8.56 -20.58 -4.28
CA SER A 181 9.58 -20.02 -3.38
C SER A 181 9.04 -18.96 -2.41
N ARG A 182 8.03 -18.17 -2.82
CA ARG A 182 7.38 -17.20 -1.92
C ARG A 182 6.43 -17.85 -0.93
N LEU A 183 5.79 -18.96 -1.32
CA LEU A 183 4.93 -19.73 -0.41
C LEU A 183 5.73 -20.55 0.61
N ALA A 184 7.01 -20.82 0.33
CA ALA A 184 7.91 -21.54 1.24
C ALA A 184 8.51 -20.63 2.34
N ILE A 185 8.37 -19.30 2.23
CA ILE A 185 8.74 -18.31 3.23
C ILE A 185 7.57 -18.07 4.18
#